data_9191ea3edb4e11729591000092db3679
#
_entry.id   9191ea3edb4e11729591000092db3679
#
_cell.length_a   1.000
_cell.length_b   1.000
_cell.length_c   1.000
_cell.angle_alpha   90.00
_cell.angle_beta   90.00
_cell.angle_gamma   90.00
#
_symmetry.space_group_name_H-M   'P 1'
#
loop_
_entity.id
_entity.type
_entity.pdbx_description
1 polymer ?
#
loop_
_entity_poly.entity_id
_entity_poly.type
_entity_poly.pdbx_seq_one_letter_code
_entity_poly.pdbx_strand_id
1 'polypeptide(L)'
;MYKVLKKCGRAKRAEFHTPHGVIQTPVFMNVGTAGAIKGAVSTEDLEQLKCQVELSNTYHLHLRPGDKLIKEMGGLHKFMVWDKPILTDSGGFQVFSLGLLRKIKEEGVYFSSHIDGRKIFMGPEESMQIQSNLGSTIAMAFDECIGLPAERPYVEASVARTTRWLERCKKEMHRLNQLEDTVNPKQMLFGINQGATFEDIRIEHAKRISEMNLDGYAIGGLAVGESHAEMYRILDEVVPYLPEEKPTYLMGVGTPENILEAVERGVDFFDCVLPARNGRHAHVYTNKGKLNLLNAKYKKEDPPIDDPCGCPACRRYSRAYIRHLFKAKEMLAMRLCVMHNLYFFNSMMEEIRQAIEEDRFHAYKAAKLDGFRENGK
;
A
#
# COMPACT_ATOMS: atom_id res chain seq x y z
N MET A 1 1.51 5.72 18.66
CA MET A 1 0.81 4.73 19.54
C MET A 1 -0.34 4.14 18.76
N TYR A 2 -0.50 2.80 18.78
CA TYR A 2 -1.64 2.09 18.19
C TYR A 2 -2.64 1.71 19.29
N LYS A 3 -3.91 2.07 19.10
CA LYS A 3 -4.96 1.86 20.10
C LYS A 3 -6.14 1.15 19.47
N VAL A 4 -6.34 -0.12 19.83
CA VAL A 4 -7.52 -0.89 19.41
C VAL A 4 -8.76 -0.37 20.16
N LEU A 5 -9.79 0.00 19.43
CA LEU A 5 -11.05 0.54 19.96
C LEU A 5 -12.13 -0.53 20.05
N LYS A 6 -12.21 -1.40 19.04
CA LYS A 6 -13.21 -2.47 18.95
C LYS A 6 -12.66 -3.65 18.14
N LYS A 7 -13.12 -4.84 18.43
CA LYS A 7 -12.86 -6.07 17.66
C LYS A 7 -14.17 -6.75 17.28
N CYS A 8 -14.16 -7.39 16.09
CA CYS A 8 -15.18 -8.32 15.64
C CYS A 8 -14.46 -9.56 15.11
N GLY A 9 -14.37 -10.62 15.92
CA GLY A 9 -13.41 -11.70 15.68
C GLY A 9 -11.96 -11.20 15.73
N ARG A 10 -11.16 -11.47 14.70
CA ARG A 10 -9.80 -10.94 14.55
C ARG A 10 -9.76 -9.55 13.88
N ALA A 11 -10.86 -9.12 13.24
CA ALA A 11 -10.93 -7.78 12.64
C ALA A 11 -10.89 -6.71 13.73
N LYS A 12 -10.04 -5.68 13.51
CA LYS A 12 -9.78 -4.61 14.48
C LYS A 12 -10.20 -3.26 13.92
N ARG A 13 -10.90 -2.48 14.73
CA ARG A 13 -11.08 -1.04 14.57
C ARG A 13 -10.13 -0.33 15.52
N ALA A 14 -9.18 0.44 14.99
CA ALA A 14 -8.15 1.08 15.81
C ALA A 14 -7.78 2.48 15.33
N GLU A 15 -7.02 3.19 16.18
CA GLU A 15 -6.37 4.45 15.88
C GLU A 15 -4.85 4.28 15.93
N PHE A 16 -4.18 4.72 14.88
CA PHE A 16 -2.72 4.79 14.86
C PHE A 16 -2.27 6.24 14.89
N HIS A 17 -1.75 6.66 16.05
CA HIS A 17 -1.28 8.02 16.28
C HIS A 17 0.13 8.19 15.72
N THR A 18 0.28 9.12 14.78
CA THR A 18 1.52 9.41 14.08
C THR A 18 1.92 10.89 14.22
N PRO A 19 3.15 11.28 13.85
CA PRO A 19 3.56 12.70 13.85
C PRO A 19 2.71 13.62 12.94
N HIS A 20 2.09 13.05 11.91
CA HIS A 20 1.28 13.81 10.93
C HIS A 20 -0.22 13.54 11.03
N GLY A 21 -0.69 13.13 12.21
CA GLY A 21 -2.11 12.90 12.47
C GLY A 21 -2.45 11.46 12.83
N VAL A 22 -3.74 11.22 13.05
CA VAL A 22 -4.25 9.91 13.46
C VAL A 22 -4.80 9.18 12.26
N ILE A 23 -4.33 7.95 12.05
CA ILE A 23 -4.84 7.05 11.01
C ILE A 23 -5.91 6.16 11.62
N GLN A 24 -7.10 6.18 11.03
CA GLN A 24 -8.22 5.30 11.41
C GLN A 24 -8.09 3.98 10.64
N THR A 25 -7.89 2.87 11.35
CA THR A 25 -7.72 1.54 10.73
C THR A 25 -8.97 0.68 10.88
N PRO A 26 -9.20 -0.27 9.93
CA PRO A 26 -8.42 -0.57 8.73
C PRO A 26 -8.40 0.58 7.72
N VAL A 27 -7.30 0.70 6.96
CA VAL A 27 -7.06 1.79 6.02
C VAL A 27 -6.49 1.29 4.69
N PHE A 28 -6.90 1.93 3.59
CA PHE A 28 -6.27 1.76 2.28
C PHE A 28 -5.39 2.99 1.98
N MET A 29 -4.12 2.75 1.68
CA MET A 29 -3.16 3.79 1.31
C MET A 29 -3.17 4.02 -0.20
N ASN A 30 -3.38 5.27 -0.61
CA ASN A 30 -3.44 5.61 -2.03
C ASN A 30 -2.02 5.77 -2.59
N VAL A 31 -1.69 4.99 -3.64
CA VAL A 31 -0.32 4.89 -4.17
C VAL A 31 -0.01 6.04 -5.11
N GLY A 32 0.85 6.95 -4.66
CA GLY A 32 1.38 8.09 -5.39
C GLY A 32 2.85 7.92 -5.77
N THR A 33 3.17 6.94 -6.54
CA THR A 33 4.50 6.45 -6.97
C THR A 33 5.66 7.46 -6.89
N ALA A 34 5.49 8.67 -7.43
CA ALA A 34 6.53 9.72 -7.48
C ALA A 34 6.00 11.03 -6.88
N GLY A 35 5.37 10.95 -5.70
CA GLY A 35 4.76 12.10 -5.04
C GLY A 35 3.47 12.59 -5.71
N ALA A 36 2.81 11.73 -6.48
CA ALA A 36 1.52 12.03 -7.10
C ALA A 36 0.83 10.75 -7.56
N ILE A 37 -0.50 10.73 -7.48
CA ILE A 37 -1.30 9.60 -7.99
C ILE A 37 -1.35 9.66 -9.52
N LYS A 38 -0.96 8.58 -10.18
CA LYS A 38 -1.07 8.47 -11.65
C LYS A 38 -2.54 8.56 -12.09
N GLY A 39 -2.85 9.53 -12.93
CA GLY A 39 -4.22 9.83 -13.37
C GLY A 39 -4.62 11.27 -13.08
N ALA A 40 -3.64 12.14 -12.85
CA ALA A 40 -3.82 13.58 -12.63
C ALA A 40 -4.71 13.89 -11.40
N VAL A 41 -4.50 13.18 -10.30
CA VAL A 41 -5.16 13.42 -9.01
C VAL A 41 -4.23 14.25 -8.14
N SER A 42 -4.70 15.44 -7.73
CA SER A 42 -3.97 16.35 -6.84
C SER A 42 -4.14 15.96 -5.37
N THR A 43 -3.37 16.60 -4.49
CA THR A 43 -3.54 16.47 -3.04
C THR A 43 -4.88 17.02 -2.57
N GLU A 44 -5.38 18.09 -3.17
CA GLU A 44 -6.73 18.62 -2.94
C GLU A 44 -7.82 17.60 -3.33
N ASP A 45 -7.64 16.90 -4.45
CA ASP A 45 -8.54 15.80 -4.81
C ASP A 45 -8.49 14.68 -3.77
N LEU A 46 -7.31 14.31 -3.27
CA LEU A 46 -7.15 13.25 -2.24
C LEU A 46 -7.92 13.55 -0.96
N GLU A 47 -8.05 14.81 -0.56
CA GLU A 47 -8.91 15.21 0.57
C GLU A 47 -10.38 14.87 0.30
N GLN A 48 -10.88 15.24 -0.89
CA GLN A 48 -12.26 14.93 -1.32
C GLN A 48 -12.50 13.42 -1.47
N LEU A 49 -11.45 12.66 -1.75
CA LEU A 49 -11.49 11.21 -1.89
C LEU A 49 -11.31 10.45 -0.56
N LYS A 50 -11.33 11.17 0.58
CA LYS A 50 -11.21 10.59 1.93
C LYS A 50 -9.89 9.86 2.17
N CYS A 51 -8.82 10.24 1.47
CA CYS A 51 -7.50 9.68 1.66
C CYS A 51 -6.96 10.04 3.06
N GLN A 52 -6.52 9.05 3.81
CA GLN A 52 -5.89 9.26 5.11
C GLN A 52 -4.37 9.14 5.02
N VAL A 53 -3.87 8.27 4.16
CA VAL A 53 -2.45 7.97 4.01
C VAL A 53 -2.12 7.88 2.52
N GLU A 54 -1.12 8.63 2.10
CA GLU A 54 -0.52 8.48 0.78
C GLU A 54 0.71 7.57 0.88
N LEU A 55 0.92 6.71 -0.15
CA LEU A 55 2.11 5.89 -0.25
C LEU A 55 2.98 6.37 -1.41
N SER A 56 4.19 6.80 -1.12
CA SER A 56 5.19 7.20 -2.13
C SER A 56 6.33 6.17 -2.24
N ASN A 57 6.88 6.01 -3.45
CA ASN A 57 7.92 5.02 -3.70
C ASN A 57 9.33 5.60 -3.57
N THR A 58 10.08 5.11 -2.62
CA THR A 58 11.46 5.50 -2.31
C THR A 58 12.37 5.43 -3.53
N TYR A 59 12.37 4.32 -4.25
CA TYR A 59 13.20 4.13 -5.44
C TYR A 59 12.91 5.19 -6.52
N HIS A 60 11.65 5.44 -6.84
CA HIS A 60 11.28 6.40 -7.88
C HIS A 60 11.67 7.82 -7.52
N LEU A 61 11.43 8.22 -6.27
CA LEU A 61 11.77 9.55 -5.76
C LEU A 61 13.28 9.77 -5.62
N HIS A 62 14.03 8.73 -5.25
CA HIS A 62 15.50 8.77 -5.24
C HIS A 62 16.08 9.00 -6.65
N LEU A 63 15.51 8.35 -7.68
CA LEU A 63 15.94 8.55 -9.05
C LEU A 63 15.54 9.90 -9.63
N ARG A 64 14.33 10.36 -9.32
CA ARG A 64 13.77 11.60 -9.84
C ARG A 64 12.66 12.14 -8.92
N PRO A 65 12.79 13.34 -8.38
CA PRO A 65 13.84 14.36 -8.65
C PRO A 65 15.15 14.15 -7.89
N GLY A 66 15.21 13.19 -6.96
CA GLY A 66 16.29 12.94 -6.03
C GLY A 66 15.89 13.31 -4.58
N ASP A 67 16.16 12.40 -3.65
CA ASP A 67 15.80 12.57 -2.23
C ASP A 67 16.49 13.76 -1.57
N LYS A 68 17.73 14.09 -1.97
CA LYS A 68 18.45 15.25 -1.45
C LYS A 68 17.76 16.56 -1.81
N LEU A 69 17.29 16.70 -3.06
CA LEU A 69 16.51 17.88 -3.49
C LEU A 69 15.21 17.97 -2.69
N ILE A 70 14.52 16.85 -2.46
CA ILE A 70 13.29 16.84 -1.65
C ILE A 70 13.60 17.27 -0.21
N LYS A 71 14.72 16.84 0.39
CA LYS A 71 15.18 17.30 1.69
C LYS A 71 15.39 18.82 1.71
N GLU A 72 16.09 19.38 0.72
CA GLU A 72 16.32 20.82 0.58
C GLU A 72 15.01 21.61 0.46
N MET A 73 13.98 21.03 -0.19
CA MET A 73 12.64 21.60 -0.29
C MET A 73 11.79 21.44 0.98
N GLY A 74 12.33 20.82 2.04
CA GLY A 74 11.68 20.65 3.35
C GLY A 74 10.90 19.34 3.51
N GLY A 75 11.24 18.33 2.72
CA GLY A 75 10.64 16.99 2.76
C GLY A 75 9.41 16.82 1.89
N LEU A 76 8.95 15.57 1.80
CA LEU A 76 7.91 15.17 0.85
C LEU A 76 6.56 15.81 1.16
N HIS A 77 6.21 15.98 2.43
CA HIS A 77 4.97 16.63 2.86
C HIS A 77 4.88 18.07 2.30
N LYS A 78 5.93 18.87 2.47
CA LYS A 78 5.99 20.22 1.94
C LYS A 78 6.08 20.26 0.42
N PHE A 79 6.85 19.33 -0.17
CA PHE A 79 7.05 19.24 -1.61
C PHE A 79 5.76 18.89 -2.37
N MET A 80 4.94 17.99 -1.81
CA MET A 80 3.64 17.57 -2.37
C MET A 80 2.46 18.46 -1.96
N VAL A 81 2.65 19.34 -0.95
CA VAL A 81 1.54 20.06 -0.29
C VAL A 81 0.52 19.06 0.30
N TRP A 82 1.02 18.13 1.10
CA TRP A 82 0.21 17.11 1.78
C TRP A 82 0.60 17.01 3.24
N ASP A 83 -0.31 17.34 4.15
CA ASP A 83 -0.05 17.46 5.59
C ASP A 83 -0.42 16.20 6.40
N LYS A 84 -1.08 15.22 5.75
CA LYS A 84 -1.47 13.97 6.38
C LYS A 84 -0.37 12.90 6.25
N PRO A 85 -0.50 11.74 6.94
CA PRO A 85 0.52 10.70 6.90
C PRO A 85 0.93 10.26 5.49
N ILE A 86 2.23 10.06 5.31
CA ILE A 86 2.85 9.45 4.13
C ILE A 86 3.62 8.22 4.59
N LEU A 87 3.41 7.09 3.92
CA LEU A 87 4.27 5.93 4.02
C LEU A 87 5.20 5.88 2.82
N THR A 88 6.50 5.68 3.04
CA THR A 88 7.44 5.36 1.96
C THR A 88 7.79 3.88 1.99
N ASP A 89 7.73 3.21 0.83
CA ASP A 89 8.21 1.84 0.71
C ASP A 89 9.73 1.75 0.88
N SER A 90 10.26 0.53 1.01
CA SER A 90 11.71 0.30 1.19
C SER A 90 12.53 0.57 -0.09
N GLY A 91 11.90 0.59 -1.25
CA GLY A 91 12.55 0.52 -2.57
C GLY A 91 12.95 -0.91 -2.98
N GLY A 92 12.93 -1.88 -2.08
CA GLY A 92 13.33 -3.26 -2.33
C GLY A 92 12.52 -3.96 -3.42
N PHE A 93 11.21 -3.82 -3.42
CA PHE A 93 10.34 -4.44 -4.45
C PHE A 93 10.63 -3.91 -5.85
N GLN A 94 10.86 -2.60 -6.03
CA GLN A 94 11.18 -2.01 -7.33
C GLN A 94 12.54 -2.49 -7.83
N VAL A 95 13.51 -2.61 -6.96
CA VAL A 95 14.80 -3.23 -7.25
C VAL A 95 14.62 -4.70 -7.64
N PHE A 96 13.67 -5.41 -6.99
CA PHE A 96 13.30 -6.77 -7.35
C PHE A 96 12.63 -6.85 -8.73
N SER A 97 11.61 -6.05 -8.98
CA SER A 97 10.75 -6.16 -10.17
C SER A 97 11.37 -5.58 -11.45
N LEU A 98 12.26 -4.57 -11.33
CA LEU A 98 12.86 -3.87 -12.47
C LEU A 98 14.26 -4.38 -12.84
N GLY A 99 14.84 -5.25 -12.01
CA GLY A 99 16.24 -5.65 -12.16
C GLY A 99 16.46 -7.00 -12.80
N LEU A 100 16.47 -7.11 -14.14
CA LEU A 100 17.00 -8.30 -14.83
C LEU A 100 18.49 -8.53 -14.52
N LEU A 101 19.24 -7.49 -14.10
CA LEU A 101 20.68 -7.49 -13.78
C LEU A 101 20.92 -6.95 -12.37
N ARG A 102 20.36 -7.63 -11.36
CA ARG A 102 20.65 -7.31 -9.97
C ARG A 102 21.61 -8.32 -9.36
N LYS A 103 22.45 -7.86 -8.46
CA LYS A 103 23.32 -8.69 -7.64
C LYS A 103 23.03 -8.42 -6.17
N ILE A 104 22.42 -9.40 -5.51
CA ILE A 104 22.12 -9.36 -4.08
C ILE A 104 23.33 -9.87 -3.32
N LYS A 105 23.75 -9.12 -2.31
CA LYS A 105 24.84 -9.46 -1.40
C LYS A 105 24.42 -9.17 0.03
N GLU A 106 25.27 -9.51 1.00
CA GLU A 106 24.99 -9.23 2.42
C GLU A 106 24.92 -7.72 2.71
N GLU A 107 25.77 -6.93 2.07
CA GLU A 107 25.78 -5.49 2.23
C GLU A 107 24.53 -4.79 1.66
N GLY A 108 23.92 -5.33 0.61
CA GLY A 108 22.79 -4.73 -0.10
C GLY A 108 22.67 -5.21 -1.54
N VAL A 109 22.03 -4.46 -2.42
CA VAL A 109 21.74 -4.83 -3.80
C VAL A 109 22.38 -3.85 -4.79
N TYR A 110 23.10 -4.39 -5.76
CA TYR A 110 23.63 -3.66 -6.92
C TYR A 110 22.69 -3.87 -8.11
N PHE A 111 22.29 -2.81 -8.75
CA PHE A 111 21.39 -2.84 -9.91
C PHE A 111 21.61 -1.65 -10.83
N SER A 112 20.92 -1.62 -11.97
CA SER A 112 20.98 -0.50 -12.90
C SER A 112 19.68 0.28 -12.94
N SER A 113 19.77 1.62 -12.95
CA SER A 113 18.62 2.50 -13.11
C SER A 113 17.90 2.22 -14.44
N HIS A 114 16.57 2.12 -14.37
CA HIS A 114 15.73 1.96 -15.56
C HIS A 114 15.58 3.25 -16.38
N ILE A 115 16.04 4.39 -15.85
CA ILE A 115 15.94 5.70 -16.53
C ILE A 115 17.17 5.93 -17.44
N ASP A 116 18.37 5.71 -16.91
CA ASP A 116 19.64 6.10 -17.53
C ASP A 116 20.70 4.98 -17.53
N GLY A 117 20.38 3.81 -16.98
CA GLY A 117 21.27 2.65 -16.94
C GLY A 117 22.43 2.76 -15.95
N ARG A 118 22.57 3.86 -15.19
CA ARG A 118 23.65 4.01 -14.20
C ARG A 118 23.55 2.93 -13.12
N LYS A 119 24.72 2.49 -12.65
CA LYS A 119 24.81 1.53 -11.55
C LYS A 119 24.47 2.20 -10.23
N ILE A 120 23.63 1.55 -9.45
CA ILE A 120 23.15 1.99 -8.15
C ILE A 120 23.40 0.88 -7.14
N PHE A 121 23.82 1.27 -5.96
CA PHE A 121 23.83 0.44 -4.77
C PHE A 121 22.72 0.91 -3.84
N MET A 122 21.98 -0.03 -3.25
CA MET A 122 20.99 0.23 -2.22
C MET A 122 21.04 -0.89 -1.19
N GLY A 123 21.32 -0.52 0.03
CA GLY A 123 21.29 -1.39 1.20
C GLY A 123 20.39 -0.80 2.28
N PRO A 124 20.35 -1.41 3.47
CA PRO A 124 19.56 -0.92 4.60
C PRO A 124 19.83 0.54 4.95
N GLU A 125 21.08 0.93 5.07
CA GLU A 125 21.47 2.29 5.45
C GLU A 125 21.10 3.31 4.37
N GLU A 126 21.33 2.99 3.08
CA GLU A 126 20.97 3.85 1.96
C GLU A 126 19.46 4.04 1.87
N SER A 127 18.69 2.96 2.03
CA SER A 127 17.23 3.04 2.03
C SER A 127 16.72 3.92 3.17
N MET A 128 17.23 3.74 4.39
CA MET A 128 16.85 4.57 5.53
C MET A 128 17.26 6.03 5.34
N GLN A 129 18.46 6.30 4.80
CA GLN A 129 18.91 7.66 4.52
C GLN A 129 18.00 8.35 3.47
N ILE A 130 17.62 7.64 2.40
CA ILE A 130 16.72 8.17 1.39
C ILE A 130 15.36 8.50 2.02
N GLN A 131 14.77 7.58 2.78
CA GLN A 131 13.46 7.78 3.42
C GLN A 131 13.52 8.90 4.48
N SER A 132 14.62 9.05 5.20
CA SER A 132 14.86 10.17 6.12
C SER A 132 14.92 11.51 5.37
N ASN A 133 15.59 11.57 4.22
CA ASN A 133 15.61 12.76 3.36
C ASN A 133 14.20 13.10 2.81
N LEU A 134 13.40 12.09 2.49
CA LEU A 134 12.00 12.27 2.08
C LEU A 134 11.14 12.76 3.25
N GLY A 135 11.49 12.41 4.48
CA GLY A 135 10.78 12.84 5.69
C GLY A 135 9.38 12.24 5.84
N SER A 136 9.14 11.04 5.32
CA SER A 136 7.84 10.37 5.44
C SER A 136 7.45 10.12 6.90
N THR A 137 6.16 9.90 7.14
CA THR A 137 5.65 9.55 8.47
C THR A 137 6.09 8.17 8.90
N ILE A 138 5.97 7.21 7.97
CA ILE A 138 6.29 5.79 8.17
C ILE A 138 7.28 5.38 7.07
N ALA A 139 8.40 4.82 7.48
CA ALA A 139 9.37 4.20 6.59
C ALA A 139 9.28 2.68 6.68
N MET A 140 9.42 2.00 5.53
CA MET A 140 9.52 0.54 5.48
C MET A 140 10.98 0.11 5.58
N ALA A 141 11.26 -0.92 6.36
CA ALA A 141 12.59 -1.52 6.41
C ALA A 141 12.97 -2.12 5.04
N PHE A 142 14.26 -2.04 4.69
CA PHE A 142 14.77 -2.64 3.46
C PHE A 142 14.75 -4.17 3.58
N ASP A 143 14.15 -4.84 2.61
CA ASP A 143 13.93 -6.29 2.61
C ASP A 143 14.28 -6.93 1.27
N GLU A 144 14.38 -8.24 1.27
CA GLU A 144 14.47 -9.02 0.03
C GLU A 144 13.12 -9.67 -0.29
N CYS A 145 12.42 -9.12 -1.30
CA CYS A 145 11.20 -9.74 -1.82
C CYS A 145 11.57 -10.94 -2.70
N ILE A 146 11.04 -12.12 -2.36
CA ILE A 146 11.30 -13.37 -3.07
C ILE A 146 10.17 -13.62 -4.08
N GLY A 147 10.54 -13.84 -5.35
CA GLY A 147 9.58 -14.27 -6.38
C GLY A 147 9.22 -15.75 -6.25
N LEU A 148 8.00 -16.11 -6.65
CA LEU A 148 7.54 -17.49 -6.67
C LEU A 148 7.60 -18.09 -8.08
N PRO A 149 7.90 -19.39 -8.22
CA PRO A 149 8.26 -20.34 -7.15
C PRO A 149 9.71 -20.13 -6.66
N ALA A 150 9.99 -20.48 -5.40
CA ALA A 150 11.32 -20.35 -4.79
C ALA A 150 11.69 -21.63 -4.02
N GLU A 151 12.96 -22.01 -4.10
CA GLU A 151 13.51 -23.14 -3.39
C GLU A 151 13.72 -22.83 -1.91
N ARG A 152 13.36 -23.78 -1.03
CA ARG A 152 13.42 -23.59 0.42
C ARG A 152 14.78 -23.07 0.95
N PRO A 153 15.96 -23.64 0.55
CA PRO A 153 17.23 -23.15 1.07
C PRO A 153 17.52 -21.69 0.72
N TYR A 154 17.04 -21.25 -0.46
CA TYR A 154 17.14 -19.83 -0.85
C TYR A 154 16.26 -18.94 0.03
N VAL A 155 15.01 -19.39 0.28
CA VAL A 155 14.07 -18.65 1.14
C VAL A 155 14.63 -18.50 2.56
N GLU A 156 15.17 -19.55 3.14
CA GLU A 156 15.81 -19.53 4.47
C GLU A 156 16.98 -18.52 4.52
N ALA A 157 17.85 -18.55 3.52
CA ALA A 157 18.98 -17.62 3.43
C ALA A 157 18.53 -16.16 3.25
N SER A 158 17.50 -15.93 2.44
CA SER A 158 16.92 -14.60 2.17
C SER A 158 16.23 -14.03 3.41
N VAL A 159 15.45 -14.82 4.11
CA VAL A 159 14.77 -14.42 5.36
C VAL A 159 15.80 -14.08 6.45
N ALA A 160 16.84 -14.89 6.60
CA ALA A 160 17.93 -14.60 7.53
C ALA A 160 18.65 -13.29 7.18
N ARG A 161 18.86 -12.98 5.90
CA ARG A 161 19.42 -11.71 5.41
C ARG A 161 18.46 -10.55 5.70
N THR A 162 17.19 -10.69 5.38
CA THR A 162 16.15 -9.67 5.66
C THR A 162 16.10 -9.33 7.16
N THR A 163 16.26 -10.32 8.04
CA THR A 163 16.33 -10.08 9.49
C THR A 163 17.52 -9.21 9.86
N ARG A 164 18.74 -9.53 9.36
CA ARG A 164 19.94 -8.72 9.62
C ARG A 164 19.82 -7.32 9.01
N TRP A 165 19.22 -7.20 7.86
CA TRP A 165 18.94 -5.90 7.22
C TRP A 165 17.95 -5.07 8.06
N LEU A 166 16.94 -5.69 8.67
CA LEU A 166 16.01 -4.99 9.55
C LEU A 166 16.72 -4.44 10.80
N GLU A 167 17.65 -5.21 11.40
CA GLU A 167 18.48 -4.74 12.52
C GLU A 167 19.32 -3.50 12.12
N ARG A 168 19.91 -3.51 10.91
CA ARG A 168 20.65 -2.38 10.38
C ARG A 168 19.74 -1.18 10.09
N CYS A 169 18.57 -1.39 9.47
CA CYS A 169 17.56 -0.34 9.27
C CYS A 169 17.16 0.33 10.59
N LYS A 170 16.87 -0.46 11.62
CA LYS A 170 16.48 0.06 12.94
C LYS A 170 17.59 0.91 13.56
N LYS A 171 18.83 0.43 13.52
CA LYS A 171 19.99 1.19 14.01
C LYS A 171 20.19 2.50 13.27
N GLU A 172 20.11 2.45 11.93
CA GLU A 172 20.30 3.63 11.10
C GLU A 172 19.16 4.64 11.25
N MET A 173 17.91 4.19 11.30
CA MET A 173 16.76 5.05 11.59
C MET A 173 16.93 5.79 12.92
N HIS A 174 17.35 5.06 13.98
CA HIS A 174 17.59 5.68 15.27
C HIS A 174 18.66 6.77 15.20
N ARG A 175 19.76 6.51 14.48
CA ARG A 175 20.82 7.50 14.26
C ARG A 175 20.33 8.73 13.50
N LEU A 176 19.60 8.50 12.41
CA LEU A 176 19.08 9.56 11.54
C LEU A 176 18.08 10.46 12.28
N ASN A 177 17.20 9.88 13.09
CA ASN A 177 16.19 10.63 13.86
C ASN A 177 16.81 11.55 14.95
N GLN A 178 18.11 11.40 15.24
CA GLN A 178 18.84 12.26 16.18
C GLN A 178 19.62 13.40 15.53
N LEU A 179 19.70 13.45 14.21
CA LEU A 179 20.41 14.52 13.50
C LEU A 179 19.61 15.81 13.53
N GLU A 180 20.29 16.93 13.72
CA GLU A 180 19.67 18.26 13.79
C GLU A 180 18.95 18.66 12.47
N ASP A 181 19.47 18.19 11.34
CA ASP A 181 18.95 18.52 9.99
C ASP A 181 17.96 17.48 9.45
N THR A 182 17.47 16.58 10.30
CA THR A 182 16.47 15.56 9.90
C THR A 182 15.12 16.22 9.63
N VAL A 183 14.52 15.90 8.48
CA VAL A 183 13.20 16.42 8.08
C VAL A 183 12.11 16.01 9.06
N ASN A 184 12.08 14.72 9.42
CA ASN A 184 11.13 14.19 10.40
C ASN A 184 11.85 13.36 11.48
N PRO A 185 12.22 13.97 12.64
CA PRO A 185 12.93 13.26 13.72
C PRO A 185 12.08 12.24 14.48
N LYS A 186 10.79 12.12 14.13
CA LYS A 186 9.84 11.14 14.68
C LYS A 186 9.37 10.14 13.63
N GLN A 187 10.17 9.92 12.58
CA GLN A 187 9.85 8.95 11.54
C GLN A 187 9.75 7.55 12.14
N MET A 188 8.66 6.85 11.81
CA MET A 188 8.31 5.52 12.33
C MET A 188 8.84 4.44 11.40
N LEU A 189 9.14 3.24 11.94
CA LEU A 189 9.69 2.12 11.19
C LEU A 189 8.77 0.91 11.24
N PHE A 190 8.38 0.39 10.06
CA PHE A 190 7.71 -0.89 9.93
C PHE A 190 8.69 -1.97 9.42
N GLY A 191 8.71 -3.12 10.11
CA GLY A 191 9.42 -4.31 9.66
C GLY A 191 8.58 -5.15 8.71
N ILE A 192 9.24 -6.00 7.90
CA ILE A 192 8.56 -6.81 6.89
C ILE A 192 8.80 -8.29 7.14
N ASN A 193 7.73 -9.05 7.35
CA ASN A 193 7.75 -10.52 7.38
C ASN A 193 7.89 -11.06 5.97
N GLN A 194 8.86 -11.95 5.76
CA GLN A 194 9.11 -12.67 4.52
C GLN A 194 9.12 -14.19 4.78
N GLY A 195 9.11 -15.01 3.72
CA GLY A 195 9.17 -16.48 3.86
C GLY A 195 8.47 -17.22 2.72
N ALA A 196 8.20 -16.54 1.57
CA ALA A 196 7.47 -17.11 0.44
C ALA A 196 6.12 -17.72 0.91
N THR A 197 5.84 -18.98 0.56
CA THR A 197 4.65 -19.73 1.02
C THR A 197 4.98 -20.81 2.07
N PHE A 198 6.20 -20.76 2.65
CA PHE A 198 6.60 -21.70 3.71
C PHE A 198 6.14 -21.18 5.07
N GLU A 199 5.14 -21.86 5.63
CA GLU A 199 4.48 -21.50 6.89
C GLU A 199 5.46 -21.40 8.05
N ASP A 200 6.25 -22.44 8.27
CA ASP A 200 7.22 -22.53 9.37
C ASP A 200 8.27 -21.41 9.34
N ILE A 201 8.78 -21.08 8.13
CA ILE A 201 9.72 -19.97 7.93
C ILE A 201 9.05 -18.63 8.26
N ARG A 202 7.82 -18.43 7.80
CA ARG A 202 7.04 -17.23 8.06
C ARG A 202 6.75 -17.01 9.54
N ILE A 203 6.32 -18.06 10.23
CA ILE A 203 6.03 -18.04 11.68
C ILE A 203 7.28 -17.71 12.46
N GLU A 204 8.38 -18.37 12.18
CA GLU A 204 9.66 -18.13 12.86
C GLU A 204 10.13 -16.68 12.63
N HIS A 205 10.05 -16.21 11.40
CA HIS A 205 10.41 -14.84 11.07
C HIS A 205 9.47 -13.82 11.75
N ALA A 206 8.15 -14.08 11.81
CA ALA A 206 7.20 -13.21 12.51
C ALA A 206 7.55 -13.06 13.98
N LYS A 207 7.84 -14.17 14.68
CA LYS A 207 8.29 -14.16 16.08
C LYS A 207 9.55 -13.33 16.25
N ARG A 208 10.55 -13.55 15.41
CA ARG A 208 11.83 -12.86 15.49
C ARG A 208 11.74 -11.36 15.27
N ILE A 209 10.99 -10.91 14.27
CA ILE A 209 10.83 -9.46 14.02
C ILE A 209 9.97 -8.80 15.11
N SER A 210 9.02 -9.52 15.71
CA SER A 210 8.17 -9.03 16.80
C SER A 210 8.99 -8.66 18.05
N GLU A 211 10.07 -9.39 18.33
CA GLU A 211 11.00 -9.09 19.43
C GLU A 211 11.75 -7.77 19.24
N MET A 212 11.81 -7.23 18.02
CA MET A 212 12.51 -5.98 17.74
C MET A 212 11.73 -4.72 18.15
N ASN A 213 10.48 -4.85 18.61
CA ASN A 213 9.63 -3.75 19.08
C ASN A 213 9.61 -2.55 18.12
N LEU A 214 9.07 -2.76 16.93
CA LEU A 214 8.91 -1.75 15.88
C LEU A 214 7.58 -1.00 16.04
N ASP A 215 7.38 0.04 15.23
CA ASP A 215 6.11 0.81 15.22
C ASP A 215 4.97 0.07 14.54
N GLY A 216 5.27 -0.86 13.63
CA GLY A 216 4.32 -1.73 12.96
C GLY A 216 5.00 -2.86 12.19
N TYR A 217 4.20 -3.79 11.67
CA TYR A 217 4.69 -4.99 11.00
C TYR A 217 3.94 -5.22 9.70
N ALA A 218 4.69 -5.44 8.62
CA ALA A 218 4.13 -5.76 7.33
C ALA A 218 4.33 -7.24 6.97
N ILE A 219 3.44 -7.76 6.14
CA ILE A 219 3.55 -9.07 5.49
C ILE A 219 3.84 -8.79 4.02
N GLY A 220 5.07 -9.06 3.60
CA GLY A 220 5.53 -8.91 2.22
C GLY A 220 5.62 -10.22 1.48
N GLY A 221 5.94 -10.17 0.18
CA GLY A 221 6.15 -11.36 -0.66
C GLY A 221 4.90 -12.22 -0.85
N LEU A 222 3.71 -11.64 -0.76
CA LEU A 222 2.43 -12.20 -1.18
C LEU A 222 1.84 -11.36 -2.33
N ALA A 223 0.82 -11.87 -3.01
CA ALA A 223 0.29 -11.31 -4.26
C ALA A 223 1.35 -11.21 -5.38
N VAL A 224 2.29 -12.15 -5.41
CA VAL A 224 3.39 -12.25 -6.38
C VAL A 224 3.34 -13.52 -7.23
N GLY A 225 2.19 -14.22 -7.25
CA GLY A 225 1.95 -15.40 -8.08
C GLY A 225 1.25 -16.57 -7.40
N GLU A 226 1.09 -16.56 -6.09
CA GLU A 226 0.31 -17.56 -5.35
C GLU A 226 -1.20 -17.38 -5.57
N SER A 227 -1.99 -18.40 -5.25
CA SER A 227 -3.45 -18.31 -5.25
C SER A 227 -3.96 -17.49 -4.06
N HIS A 228 -5.16 -16.91 -4.19
CA HIS A 228 -5.81 -16.21 -3.08
C HIS A 228 -5.99 -17.12 -1.86
N ALA A 229 -6.32 -18.40 -2.07
CA ALA A 229 -6.46 -19.37 -0.98
C ALA A 229 -5.14 -19.56 -0.22
N GLU A 230 -4.02 -19.63 -0.94
CA GLU A 230 -2.69 -19.73 -0.34
C GLU A 230 -2.31 -18.48 0.44
N MET A 231 -2.58 -17.29 -0.13
CA MET A 231 -2.40 -16.03 0.58
C MET A 231 -3.20 -16.00 1.89
N TYR A 232 -4.48 -16.41 1.86
CA TYR A 232 -5.31 -16.40 3.07
C TYR A 232 -4.81 -17.40 4.12
N ARG A 233 -4.37 -18.61 3.68
CA ARG A 233 -3.76 -19.59 4.57
C ARG A 233 -2.54 -19.00 5.28
N ILE A 234 -1.63 -18.36 4.57
CA ILE A 234 -0.46 -17.71 5.16
C ILE A 234 -0.86 -16.60 6.14
N LEU A 235 -1.89 -15.81 5.85
CA LEU A 235 -2.36 -14.79 6.79
C LEU A 235 -2.92 -15.43 8.08
N ASP A 236 -3.67 -16.51 7.96
CA ASP A 236 -4.21 -17.25 9.12
C ASP A 236 -3.09 -17.75 10.05
N GLU A 237 -1.97 -18.19 9.47
CA GLU A 237 -0.82 -18.74 10.20
C GLU A 237 0.11 -17.64 10.78
N VAL A 238 0.30 -16.52 10.07
CA VAL A 238 1.32 -15.53 10.42
C VAL A 238 0.80 -14.44 11.35
N VAL A 239 -0.41 -13.91 11.08
CA VAL A 239 -0.96 -12.77 11.85
C VAL A 239 -1.02 -13.02 13.35
N PRO A 240 -1.34 -14.23 13.85
CA PRO A 240 -1.34 -14.52 15.30
C PRO A 240 0.02 -14.36 16.00
N TYR A 241 1.12 -14.35 15.26
CA TYR A 241 2.47 -14.18 15.82
C TYR A 241 3.01 -12.76 15.70
N LEU A 242 2.25 -11.85 15.12
CA LEU A 242 2.56 -10.42 15.11
C LEU A 242 1.90 -9.73 16.32
N PRO A 243 2.53 -8.68 16.90
CA PRO A 243 1.99 -7.99 18.07
C PRO A 243 0.64 -7.36 17.78
N GLU A 244 -0.39 -7.72 18.55
CA GLU A 244 -1.76 -7.22 18.37
C GLU A 244 -1.89 -5.72 18.67
N GLU A 245 -1.06 -5.19 19.55
CA GLU A 245 -0.95 -3.78 19.93
C GLU A 245 -0.16 -2.92 18.92
N LYS A 246 0.16 -3.50 17.76
CA LYS A 246 0.81 -2.82 16.64
C LYS A 246 0.00 -3.02 15.36
N PRO A 247 0.06 -2.09 14.40
CA PRO A 247 -0.62 -2.27 13.13
C PRO A 247 0.03 -3.37 12.29
N THR A 248 -0.80 -4.15 11.62
CA THR A 248 -0.41 -5.17 10.63
C THR A 248 -0.73 -4.68 9.23
N TYR A 249 0.27 -4.70 8.33
CA TYR A 249 0.15 -4.23 6.96
C TYR A 249 0.36 -5.36 5.95
N LEU A 250 -0.60 -5.62 5.07
CA LEU A 250 -0.47 -6.56 3.95
C LEU A 250 -0.10 -5.78 2.68
N MET A 251 1.15 -5.94 2.23
CA MET A 251 1.73 -5.16 1.15
C MET A 251 1.21 -5.55 -0.24
N GLY A 252 0.87 -4.56 -1.05
CA GLY A 252 0.49 -4.75 -2.46
C GLY A 252 -0.90 -5.35 -2.69
N VAL A 253 -1.71 -5.51 -1.65
CA VAL A 253 -3.05 -6.11 -1.71
C VAL A 253 -4.13 -5.05 -1.49
N GLY A 254 -5.16 -4.99 -2.27
CA GLY A 254 -5.40 -5.65 -3.54
C GLY A 254 -6.81 -5.40 -4.06
N THR A 255 -7.54 -6.46 -4.35
CA THR A 255 -8.94 -6.34 -4.74
C THR A 255 -9.84 -6.11 -3.53
N PRO A 256 -11.05 -5.57 -3.71
CA PRO A 256 -12.01 -5.43 -2.60
C PRO A 256 -12.24 -6.72 -1.82
N GLU A 257 -12.32 -7.85 -2.53
CA GLU A 257 -12.50 -9.17 -1.94
C GLU A 257 -11.32 -9.57 -1.04
N ASN A 258 -10.09 -9.38 -1.54
CA ASN A 258 -8.88 -9.69 -0.78
C ASN A 258 -8.74 -8.81 0.47
N ILE A 259 -9.14 -7.54 0.39
CA ILE A 259 -9.15 -6.63 1.54
C ILE A 259 -10.13 -7.12 2.62
N LEU A 260 -11.36 -7.48 2.24
CA LEU A 260 -12.35 -7.99 3.18
C LEU A 260 -11.88 -9.28 3.88
N GLU A 261 -11.27 -10.20 3.11
CA GLU A 261 -10.70 -11.44 3.64
C GLU A 261 -9.51 -11.20 4.58
N ALA A 262 -8.65 -10.24 4.25
CA ALA A 262 -7.49 -9.93 5.08
C ALA A 262 -7.87 -9.15 6.36
N VAL A 263 -8.85 -8.25 6.30
CA VAL A 263 -9.38 -7.57 7.50
C VAL A 263 -9.96 -8.58 8.49
N GLU A 264 -10.70 -9.58 8.02
CA GLU A 264 -11.23 -10.66 8.87
C GLU A 264 -10.10 -11.40 9.63
N ARG A 265 -8.90 -11.45 9.03
CA ARG A 265 -7.71 -12.09 9.60
C ARG A 265 -6.86 -11.17 10.47
N GLY A 266 -7.28 -9.91 10.65
CA GLY A 266 -6.63 -8.96 11.55
C GLY A 266 -5.64 -7.99 10.88
N VAL A 267 -5.67 -7.86 9.56
CA VAL A 267 -4.86 -6.89 8.82
C VAL A 267 -5.46 -5.49 8.89
N ASP A 268 -4.63 -4.47 9.09
CA ASP A 268 -5.01 -3.08 9.32
C ASP A 268 -4.70 -2.13 8.16
N PHE A 269 -3.61 -2.35 7.43
CA PHE A 269 -3.11 -1.48 6.36
C PHE A 269 -3.06 -2.22 5.04
N PHE A 270 -3.42 -1.51 3.97
CA PHE A 270 -3.44 -2.02 2.60
C PHE A 270 -2.93 -0.96 1.64
N ASP A 271 -2.30 -1.40 0.57
CA ASP A 271 -2.00 -0.59 -0.61
C ASP A 271 -2.17 -1.42 -1.87
N CYS A 272 -2.52 -0.80 -2.96
CA CYS A 272 -2.43 -1.41 -4.28
C CYS A 272 -2.48 -0.35 -5.40
N VAL A 273 -1.76 -0.60 -6.47
CA VAL A 273 -1.83 0.24 -7.68
C VAL A 273 -3.09 0.01 -8.51
N LEU A 274 -3.84 -1.08 -8.24
CA LEU A 274 -5.01 -1.48 -9.04
C LEU A 274 -6.07 -0.40 -9.19
N PRO A 275 -6.50 0.35 -8.16
CA PRO A 275 -7.50 1.37 -8.31
C PRO A 275 -7.12 2.42 -9.37
N ALA A 276 -5.93 2.98 -9.26
CA ALA A 276 -5.44 3.99 -10.21
C ALA A 276 -5.10 3.38 -11.58
N ARG A 277 -4.49 2.18 -11.62
CA ARG A 277 -4.18 1.48 -12.87
C ARG A 277 -5.45 1.15 -13.65
N ASN A 278 -6.42 0.54 -13.00
CA ASN A 278 -7.70 0.17 -13.61
C ASN A 278 -8.48 1.39 -14.08
N GLY A 279 -8.56 2.45 -13.27
CA GLY A 279 -9.23 3.71 -13.62
C GLY A 279 -8.66 4.32 -14.89
N ARG A 280 -7.34 4.33 -15.06
CA ARG A 280 -6.69 4.83 -16.29
C ARG A 280 -7.04 4.01 -17.56
N HIS A 281 -7.52 2.79 -17.39
CA HIS A 281 -7.91 1.88 -18.47
C HIS A 281 -9.43 1.65 -18.53
N ALA A 282 -10.23 2.60 -18.03
CA ALA A 282 -11.70 2.56 -18.03
C ALA A 282 -12.31 1.41 -17.20
N HIS A 283 -11.55 0.75 -16.35
CA HIS A 283 -12.08 -0.26 -15.44
C HIS A 283 -12.36 0.39 -14.07
N VAL A 284 -13.61 0.31 -13.64
CA VAL A 284 -14.08 0.93 -12.40
C VAL A 284 -14.75 -0.09 -11.49
N TYR A 285 -14.63 0.14 -10.18
CA TYR A 285 -15.22 -0.70 -9.15
C TYR A 285 -16.57 -0.13 -8.71
N THR A 286 -17.57 -0.98 -8.53
CA THR A 286 -18.89 -0.60 -8.04
C THR A 286 -19.36 -1.56 -6.96
N ASN A 287 -20.41 -1.22 -6.24
CA ASN A 287 -21.02 -2.12 -5.27
C ASN A 287 -21.61 -3.41 -5.89
N LYS A 288 -21.72 -3.45 -7.22
CA LYS A 288 -22.19 -4.62 -8.00
C LYS A 288 -21.07 -5.31 -8.80
N GLY A 289 -19.82 -5.00 -8.49
CA GLY A 289 -18.66 -5.56 -9.17
C GLY A 289 -17.99 -4.59 -10.14
N LYS A 290 -17.11 -5.10 -10.98
CA LYS A 290 -16.24 -4.32 -11.86
C LYS A 290 -16.87 -4.04 -13.22
N LEU A 291 -16.80 -2.80 -13.70
CA LEU A 291 -17.26 -2.41 -15.03
C LEU A 291 -16.09 -2.01 -15.93
N ASN A 292 -16.23 -2.30 -17.24
CA ASN A 292 -15.36 -1.73 -18.27
C ASN A 292 -16.17 -0.70 -19.08
N LEU A 293 -15.93 0.58 -18.83
CA LEU A 293 -16.68 1.67 -19.46
C LEU A 293 -16.46 1.80 -20.97
N LEU A 294 -15.49 1.10 -21.54
CA LEU A 294 -15.32 1.05 -23.02
C LEU A 294 -16.37 0.17 -23.72
N ASN A 295 -17.10 -0.67 -22.98
CA ASN A 295 -18.14 -1.52 -23.54
C ASN A 295 -19.21 -0.70 -24.27
N ALA A 296 -19.68 -1.21 -25.42
CA ALA A 296 -20.64 -0.52 -26.31
C ALA A 296 -21.97 -0.21 -25.61
N LYS A 297 -22.40 -1.05 -24.67
CA LYS A 297 -23.64 -0.88 -23.91
C LYS A 297 -23.71 0.48 -23.20
N TYR A 298 -22.58 1.02 -22.75
CA TYR A 298 -22.53 2.31 -22.02
C TYR A 298 -22.59 3.54 -22.92
N LYS A 299 -22.71 3.39 -24.26
CA LYS A 299 -22.74 4.52 -25.21
C LYS A 299 -23.89 5.51 -24.98
N LYS A 300 -25.03 5.03 -24.49
CA LYS A 300 -26.24 5.82 -24.26
C LYS A 300 -26.73 5.76 -22.81
N GLU A 301 -25.88 5.31 -21.87
CA GLU A 301 -26.26 5.22 -20.46
C GLU A 301 -26.03 6.54 -19.73
N ASP A 302 -27.12 7.16 -19.27
CA ASP A 302 -27.13 8.39 -18.50
C ASP A 302 -26.74 8.20 -17.00
N PRO A 303 -26.98 7.05 -16.34
CA PRO A 303 -26.57 6.88 -14.95
C PRO A 303 -25.07 7.09 -14.70
N PRO A 304 -24.69 7.49 -13.47
CA PRO A 304 -23.27 7.59 -13.08
C PRO A 304 -22.60 6.21 -13.02
N ILE A 305 -21.29 6.18 -12.75
CA ILE A 305 -20.54 4.91 -12.62
C ILE A 305 -21.20 3.98 -11.61
N ASP A 306 -21.58 4.50 -10.43
CA ASP A 306 -22.25 3.76 -9.36
C ASP A 306 -23.25 4.71 -8.67
N ASP A 307 -24.55 4.41 -8.70
CA ASP A 307 -25.62 5.31 -8.22
C ASP A 307 -25.45 5.75 -6.76
N PRO A 308 -25.13 4.85 -5.80
CA PRO A 308 -24.99 5.25 -4.40
C PRO A 308 -23.65 5.96 -4.11
N CYS A 309 -22.75 6.08 -5.10
CA CYS A 309 -21.42 6.64 -4.89
C CYS A 309 -21.42 8.16 -4.80
N GLY A 310 -20.94 8.69 -3.68
CA GLY A 310 -20.81 10.12 -3.44
C GLY A 310 -19.57 10.79 -4.03
N CYS A 311 -18.77 10.12 -4.88
CA CYS A 311 -17.53 10.70 -5.40
C CYS A 311 -17.79 11.86 -6.37
N PRO A 312 -16.82 12.76 -6.59
CA PRO A 312 -16.96 13.90 -7.52
C PRO A 312 -17.34 13.49 -8.95
N ALA A 313 -16.87 12.32 -9.41
CA ALA A 313 -17.21 11.82 -10.74
C ALA A 313 -18.69 11.40 -10.84
N CYS A 314 -19.18 10.56 -9.89
CA CYS A 314 -20.56 10.06 -9.90
C CYS A 314 -21.61 11.14 -9.66
N ARG A 315 -21.27 12.20 -8.91
CA ARG A 315 -22.20 13.33 -8.68
C ARG A 315 -22.52 14.14 -9.92
N ARG A 316 -21.71 14.07 -10.99
CA ARG A 316 -21.79 15.00 -12.12
C ARG A 316 -21.81 14.36 -13.49
N TYR A 317 -21.22 13.17 -13.66
CA TYR A 317 -20.92 12.62 -14.96
C TYR A 317 -21.55 11.25 -15.18
N SER A 318 -22.17 11.08 -16.35
CA SER A 318 -22.75 9.82 -16.79
C SER A 318 -21.67 8.85 -17.34
N ARG A 319 -21.99 7.57 -17.34
CA ARG A 319 -21.16 6.53 -18.01
C ARG A 319 -20.96 6.84 -19.47
N ALA A 320 -21.99 7.34 -20.16
CA ALA A 320 -21.92 7.70 -21.57
C ALA A 320 -20.90 8.79 -21.83
N TYR A 321 -20.88 9.85 -21.00
CA TYR A 321 -19.93 10.95 -21.14
C TYR A 321 -18.49 10.48 -20.86
N ILE A 322 -18.26 9.74 -19.78
CA ILE A 322 -16.93 9.22 -19.45
C ILE A 322 -16.42 8.30 -20.56
N ARG A 323 -17.29 7.42 -21.09
CA ARG A 323 -16.96 6.58 -22.24
C ARG A 323 -16.58 7.40 -23.46
N HIS A 324 -17.32 8.47 -23.75
CA HIS A 324 -17.02 9.40 -24.86
C HIS A 324 -15.60 9.99 -24.68
N LEU A 325 -15.28 10.48 -23.51
CA LEU A 325 -13.95 11.05 -23.20
C LEU A 325 -12.81 10.04 -23.44
N PHE A 326 -12.98 8.77 -23.04
CA PHE A 326 -12.00 7.73 -23.36
C PHE A 326 -11.84 7.51 -24.87
N LYS A 327 -12.95 7.52 -25.63
CA LYS A 327 -12.90 7.38 -27.10
C LYS A 327 -12.25 8.59 -27.77
N ALA A 328 -12.45 9.77 -27.22
CA ALA A 328 -11.81 11.00 -27.64
C ALA A 328 -10.35 11.14 -27.17
N LYS A 329 -9.85 10.20 -26.33
CA LYS A 329 -8.52 10.22 -25.70
C LYS A 329 -8.29 11.44 -24.78
N GLU A 330 -9.36 11.97 -24.19
CA GLU A 330 -9.28 13.07 -23.24
C GLU A 330 -8.75 12.59 -21.88
N MET A 331 -7.76 13.29 -21.33
CA MET A 331 -7.16 12.94 -20.03
C MET A 331 -8.17 12.98 -18.87
N LEU A 332 -9.21 13.79 -18.97
CA LEU A 332 -10.27 13.88 -17.97
C LEU A 332 -10.95 12.53 -17.73
N ALA A 333 -11.06 11.66 -18.76
CA ALA A 333 -11.61 10.32 -18.60
C ALA A 333 -10.86 9.49 -17.55
N MET A 334 -9.53 9.47 -17.65
CA MET A 334 -8.67 8.74 -16.70
C MET A 334 -8.81 9.33 -15.31
N ARG A 335 -8.76 10.67 -15.19
CA ARG A 335 -8.88 11.36 -13.87
C ARG A 335 -10.19 10.99 -13.18
N LEU A 336 -11.32 11.09 -13.86
CA LEU A 336 -12.65 10.79 -13.30
C LEU A 336 -12.74 9.32 -12.81
N CYS A 337 -12.25 8.36 -13.60
CA CYS A 337 -12.27 6.96 -13.20
C CYS A 337 -11.28 6.65 -12.06
N VAL A 338 -10.10 7.28 -12.03
CA VAL A 338 -9.16 7.12 -10.92
C VAL A 338 -9.76 7.71 -9.64
N MET A 339 -10.31 8.91 -9.68
CA MET A 339 -10.98 9.53 -8.53
C MET A 339 -12.12 8.65 -8.01
N HIS A 340 -12.95 8.11 -8.91
CA HIS A 340 -14.03 7.19 -8.52
C HIS A 340 -13.48 5.94 -7.80
N ASN A 341 -12.48 5.28 -8.37
CA ASN A 341 -11.92 4.06 -7.79
C ASN A 341 -11.28 4.32 -6.43
N LEU A 342 -10.51 5.40 -6.26
CA LEU A 342 -9.92 5.75 -4.97
C LEU A 342 -10.99 6.05 -3.92
N TYR A 343 -12.03 6.81 -4.29
CA TYR A 343 -13.16 7.07 -3.41
C TYR A 343 -13.87 5.79 -3.00
N PHE A 344 -14.08 4.86 -3.93
CA PHE A 344 -14.70 3.56 -3.67
C PHE A 344 -13.91 2.79 -2.61
N PHE A 345 -12.58 2.66 -2.77
CA PHE A 345 -11.74 1.95 -1.81
C PHE A 345 -11.72 2.64 -0.44
N ASN A 346 -11.54 3.95 -0.39
CA ASN A 346 -11.51 4.70 0.87
C ASN A 346 -12.86 4.64 1.60
N SER A 347 -13.99 4.74 0.86
CA SER A 347 -15.35 4.62 1.44
C SER A 347 -15.62 3.19 1.93
N MET A 348 -15.19 2.16 1.20
CA MET A 348 -15.29 0.78 1.65
C MET A 348 -14.54 0.58 2.98
N MET A 349 -13.37 1.20 3.17
CA MET A 349 -12.66 1.13 4.44
C MET A 349 -13.42 1.85 5.57
N GLU A 350 -14.13 2.95 5.31
CA GLU A 350 -15.02 3.58 6.30
C GLU A 350 -16.17 2.64 6.68
N GLU A 351 -16.82 2.04 5.69
CA GLU A 351 -17.90 1.07 5.91
C GLU A 351 -17.42 -0.16 6.73
N ILE A 352 -16.20 -0.65 6.46
CA ILE A 352 -15.58 -1.73 7.22
C ILE A 352 -15.38 -1.31 8.69
N ARG A 353 -14.82 -0.14 8.95
CA ARG A 353 -14.62 0.37 10.31
C ARG A 353 -15.94 0.48 11.07
N GLN A 354 -16.96 1.05 10.43
CA GLN A 354 -18.30 1.14 11.01
C GLN A 354 -18.89 -0.24 11.29
N ALA A 355 -18.75 -1.19 10.35
CA ALA A 355 -19.27 -2.55 10.52
C ALA A 355 -18.57 -3.29 11.69
N ILE A 356 -17.29 -3.04 11.95
CA ILE A 356 -16.57 -3.58 13.10
C ILE A 356 -17.09 -2.94 14.40
N GLU A 357 -17.26 -1.61 14.43
CA GLU A 357 -17.81 -0.88 15.60
C GLU A 357 -19.20 -1.36 15.99
N GLU A 358 -20.03 -1.69 15.00
CA GLU A 358 -21.40 -2.18 15.17
C GLU A 358 -21.51 -3.71 15.34
N ASP A 359 -20.37 -4.42 15.42
CA ASP A 359 -20.29 -5.89 15.58
C ASP A 359 -21.01 -6.69 14.48
N ARG A 360 -21.06 -6.15 13.26
CA ARG A 360 -21.71 -6.75 12.08
C ARG A 360 -20.77 -6.99 10.89
N PHE A 361 -19.44 -6.99 11.11
CA PHE A 361 -18.47 -7.08 10.02
C PHE A 361 -18.66 -8.33 9.15
N HIS A 362 -18.95 -9.50 9.75
CA HIS A 362 -19.16 -10.73 8.98
C HIS A 362 -20.37 -10.63 8.05
N ALA A 363 -21.50 -10.04 8.52
CA ALA A 363 -22.68 -9.83 7.69
C ALA A 363 -22.41 -8.80 6.57
N TYR A 364 -21.68 -7.72 6.88
CA TYR A 364 -21.24 -6.71 5.91
C TYR A 364 -20.36 -7.35 4.82
N LYS A 365 -19.34 -8.14 5.21
CA LYS A 365 -18.45 -8.85 4.28
C LYS A 365 -19.26 -9.74 3.34
N ALA A 366 -20.16 -10.57 3.87
CA ALA A 366 -20.98 -11.48 3.07
C ALA A 366 -21.82 -10.70 2.04
N ALA A 367 -22.50 -9.64 2.44
CA ALA A 367 -23.32 -8.81 1.55
C ALA A 367 -22.48 -8.14 0.44
N LYS A 368 -21.28 -7.63 0.77
CA LYS A 368 -20.38 -7.03 -0.23
C LYS A 368 -19.86 -8.06 -1.24
N LEU A 369 -19.45 -9.24 -0.77
CA LEU A 369 -18.97 -10.30 -1.66
C LEU A 369 -20.07 -10.80 -2.61
N ASP A 370 -21.31 -10.90 -2.14
CA ASP A 370 -22.46 -11.26 -2.98
C ASP A 370 -22.74 -10.17 -4.03
N GLY A 371 -22.72 -8.90 -3.62
CA GLY A 371 -22.89 -7.77 -4.54
C GLY A 371 -21.84 -7.76 -5.66
N PHE A 372 -20.57 -8.04 -5.35
CA PHE A 372 -19.50 -8.06 -6.36
C PHE A 372 -19.68 -9.17 -7.41
N ARG A 373 -20.42 -10.24 -7.11
CA ARG A 373 -20.70 -11.35 -8.04
C ARG A 373 -21.79 -11.03 -9.05
N GLU A 374 -22.63 -10.02 -8.83
CA GLU A 374 -23.75 -9.68 -9.72
C GLU A 374 -23.29 -9.33 -11.15
N ASN A 375 -22.20 -8.58 -11.30
CA ASN A 375 -21.64 -8.18 -12.60
C ASN A 375 -20.55 -9.12 -13.14
N GLY A 376 -20.20 -10.14 -12.39
CA GLY A 376 -19.18 -11.15 -12.76
C GLY A 376 -19.74 -12.36 -13.51
N LYS A 377 -21.07 -12.36 -13.82
CA LYS A 377 -21.75 -13.39 -14.59
C LYS A 377 -21.87 -13.01 -16.07
#